data_07de7d33ffccf216ab841f8b24d669c1
#
_entry.id   07de7d33ffccf216ab841f8b24d669c1
#
_cell.length_a   1.000
_cell.length_b   1.000
_cell.length_c   1.000
_cell.angle_alpha   90.00
_cell.angle_beta   90.00
_cell.angle_gamma   90.00
#
_symmetry.space_group_name_H-M   'P 1'
#
loop_
_entity.id
_entity.type
_entity.pdbx_description
1 polymer ?
#
loop_
_entity_poly.entity_id
_entity_poly.type
_entity_poly.pdbx_seq_one_letter_code
_entity_poly.pdbx_strand_id
1 'polypeptide(L)'
;MNAVELRNVSLALGGRAILDDISLDIAAGEFVGVLGPNGAGKTTLLRAILGLLPPRRGAIRVFGRAATRGSPEIGYMPQTRSAAAGLLLSGRTFLAAAVNGHRLGLPLPGKAQRAEIDQALARVGAEGLAERPLAQLSGGERQRLLLAQALIGQPRLLLLDEPLISLDPRHQAEVVALVASLQRTLGITVLFSTHELNPLLGAVDRVLYLGNGQAALGTVEAVITGPVLSRLYGAEIEVVRLGGRIFVMSGGHDMESAAHQHENGHGHGEAHPHSHDHALPEPERGDA
;
A
#
# COMPACT_ATOMS: atom_id res chain seq x y z
N MET A 1 -25.60 -3.14 -6.38
CA MET A 1 -24.88 -4.39 -6.05
C MET A 1 -23.61 -4.01 -5.30
N ASN A 2 -23.29 -4.65 -4.18
CA ASN A 2 -22.07 -4.37 -3.42
C ASN A 2 -20.90 -5.16 -3.99
N ALA A 3 -19.74 -4.51 -4.11
CA ALA A 3 -18.49 -5.17 -4.44
C ALA A 3 -17.88 -5.85 -3.21
N VAL A 4 -17.92 -5.16 -2.04
CA VAL A 4 -17.42 -5.69 -0.77
C VAL A 4 -18.45 -5.44 0.31
N GLU A 5 -18.70 -6.46 1.13
CA GLU A 5 -19.57 -6.40 2.30
C GLU A 5 -18.84 -6.97 3.50
N LEU A 6 -18.76 -6.20 4.57
CA LEU A 6 -18.30 -6.63 5.88
C LEU A 6 -19.48 -6.63 6.84
N ARG A 7 -19.64 -7.71 7.64
CA ARG A 7 -20.68 -7.85 8.66
C ARG A 7 -20.06 -8.30 9.97
N ASN A 8 -20.03 -7.38 10.95
CA ASN A 8 -19.46 -7.57 12.30
C ASN A 8 -18.06 -8.21 12.28
N VAL A 9 -17.20 -7.70 11.37
CA VAL A 9 -15.90 -8.28 11.10
C VAL A 9 -14.89 -7.84 12.14
N SER A 10 -14.27 -8.82 12.81
CA SER A 10 -13.09 -8.60 13.66
C SER A 10 -11.89 -9.32 13.06
N LEU A 11 -10.78 -8.60 12.88
CA LEU A 11 -9.53 -9.13 12.33
C LEU A 11 -8.43 -9.11 13.41
N ALA A 12 -7.61 -10.15 13.41
CA ALA A 12 -6.44 -10.24 14.29
C ALA A 12 -5.22 -10.74 13.50
N LEU A 13 -4.03 -10.29 13.88
CA LEU A 13 -2.76 -10.71 13.33
C LEU A 13 -1.79 -11.02 14.48
N GLY A 14 -1.20 -12.23 14.51
CA GLY A 14 -0.30 -12.64 15.57
C GLY A 14 -0.93 -12.58 16.99
N GLY A 15 -2.24 -12.82 17.10
CA GLY A 15 -2.97 -12.74 18.37
C GLY A 15 -3.44 -11.34 18.77
N ARG A 16 -2.92 -10.27 18.15
CA ARG A 16 -3.32 -8.87 18.41
C ARG A 16 -4.57 -8.53 17.59
N ALA A 17 -5.60 -7.95 18.21
CA ALA A 17 -6.73 -7.39 17.51
C ALA A 17 -6.28 -6.18 16.66
N ILE A 18 -6.70 -6.15 15.41
CA ILE A 18 -6.37 -5.08 14.43
C ILE A 18 -7.62 -4.27 14.08
N LEU A 19 -8.72 -4.93 13.78
CA LEU A 19 -10.03 -4.30 13.56
C LEU A 19 -11.06 -5.06 14.39
N ASP A 20 -12.04 -4.34 14.93
CA ASP A 20 -13.06 -4.94 15.77
C ASP A 20 -14.46 -4.46 15.39
N ASP A 21 -15.36 -5.42 15.18
CA ASP A 21 -16.79 -5.24 14.90
C ASP A 21 -17.09 -4.29 13.73
N ILE A 22 -16.37 -4.40 12.62
CA ILE A 22 -16.52 -3.54 11.46
C ILE A 22 -17.68 -4.06 10.57
N SER A 23 -18.65 -3.17 10.29
CA SER A 23 -19.71 -3.42 9.33
C SER A 23 -19.78 -2.28 8.32
N LEU A 24 -19.62 -2.58 7.02
CA LEU A 24 -19.67 -1.59 5.95
C LEU A 24 -19.97 -2.24 4.59
N ASP A 25 -20.42 -1.42 3.65
CA ASP A 25 -20.69 -1.78 2.26
C ASP A 25 -19.95 -0.86 1.29
N ILE A 26 -19.29 -1.45 0.31
CA ILE A 26 -18.67 -0.75 -0.82
C ILE A 26 -19.43 -1.15 -2.08
N ALA A 27 -19.98 -0.18 -2.80
CA ALA A 27 -20.75 -0.45 -4.01
C ALA A 27 -19.83 -0.82 -5.18
N ALA A 28 -20.38 -1.56 -6.14
CA ALA A 28 -19.66 -1.88 -7.37
C ALA A 28 -19.40 -0.61 -8.19
N GLY A 29 -18.19 -0.47 -8.72
CA GLY A 29 -17.76 0.66 -9.51
C GLY A 29 -17.26 1.85 -8.69
N GLU A 30 -17.27 1.82 -7.35
CA GLU A 30 -16.73 2.89 -6.52
C GLU A 30 -15.19 2.91 -6.49
N PHE A 31 -14.62 4.10 -6.41
CA PHE A 31 -13.22 4.33 -6.04
C PHE A 31 -13.15 4.75 -4.57
N VAL A 32 -12.67 3.85 -3.71
CA VAL A 32 -12.57 4.07 -2.26
C VAL A 32 -11.11 4.21 -1.84
N GLY A 33 -10.76 5.36 -1.24
CA GLY A 33 -9.48 5.55 -0.57
C GLY A 33 -9.48 4.88 0.80
N VAL A 34 -8.59 3.91 1.04
CA VAL A 34 -8.42 3.26 2.35
C VAL A 34 -7.30 3.96 3.11
N LEU A 35 -7.66 4.76 4.10
CA LEU A 35 -6.80 5.69 4.82
C LEU A 35 -6.56 5.23 6.26
N GLY A 36 -5.57 5.83 6.90
CA GLY A 36 -5.24 5.61 8.30
C GLY A 36 -3.74 5.54 8.54
N PRO A 37 -3.30 5.70 9.80
CA PRO A 37 -1.89 5.66 10.15
C PRO A 37 -1.25 4.31 9.86
N ASN A 38 0.09 4.25 9.97
CA ASN A 38 0.81 2.99 9.86
C ASN A 38 0.37 2.05 10.99
N GLY A 39 0.10 0.79 10.65
CA GLY A 39 -0.42 -0.18 11.61
C GLY A 39 -1.93 -0.15 11.86
N ALA A 40 -2.70 0.77 11.26
CA ALA A 40 -4.17 0.86 11.42
C ALA A 40 -4.94 -0.34 10.84
N GLY A 41 -4.28 -1.22 10.08
CA GLY A 41 -4.90 -2.43 9.55
C GLY A 41 -5.26 -2.37 8.07
N LYS A 42 -4.81 -1.36 7.30
CA LYS A 42 -5.08 -1.23 5.84
C LYS A 42 -4.75 -2.52 5.08
N THR A 43 -3.48 -2.93 5.11
CA THR A 43 -3.03 -4.20 4.47
C THR A 43 -3.73 -5.43 5.04
N THR A 44 -4.02 -5.44 6.33
CA THR A 44 -4.73 -6.54 6.99
C THR A 44 -6.15 -6.69 6.45
N LEU A 45 -6.85 -5.57 6.28
CA LEU A 45 -8.19 -5.53 5.67
C LEU A 45 -8.14 -6.01 4.21
N LEU A 46 -7.20 -5.50 3.40
CA LEU A 46 -7.04 -5.94 2.01
C LEU A 46 -6.77 -7.45 1.93
N ARG A 47 -5.91 -7.99 2.80
CA ARG A 47 -5.64 -9.44 2.88
C ARG A 47 -6.85 -10.25 3.29
N ALA A 48 -7.71 -9.72 4.15
CA ALA A 48 -8.95 -10.38 4.53
C ALA A 48 -9.96 -10.40 3.38
N ILE A 49 -10.09 -9.32 2.60
CA ILE A 49 -10.91 -9.26 1.38
C ILE A 49 -10.39 -10.24 0.31
N LEU A 50 -9.06 -10.42 0.21
CA LEU A 50 -8.42 -11.41 -0.66
C LEU A 50 -8.64 -12.88 -0.22
N GLY A 51 -9.25 -13.10 0.96
CA GLY A 51 -9.36 -14.44 1.55
C GLY A 51 -8.03 -15.03 2.02
N LEU A 52 -6.98 -14.20 2.20
CA LEU A 52 -5.67 -14.61 2.71
C LEU A 52 -5.62 -14.61 4.25
N LEU A 53 -6.54 -13.87 4.88
CA LEU A 53 -6.69 -13.79 6.33
C LEU A 53 -8.17 -14.01 6.68
N PRO A 54 -8.54 -15.11 7.30
CA PRO A 54 -9.91 -15.32 7.72
C PRO A 54 -10.28 -14.37 8.87
N PRO A 55 -11.50 -13.83 8.91
CA PRO A 55 -11.93 -13.02 10.04
C PRO A 55 -12.05 -13.89 11.29
N ARG A 56 -11.72 -13.32 12.46
CA ARG A 56 -11.91 -13.97 13.77
C ARG A 56 -13.39 -14.03 14.12
N ARG A 57 -14.16 -13.02 13.71
CA ARG A 57 -15.62 -12.92 13.85
C ARG A 57 -16.19 -12.27 12.60
N GLY A 58 -17.47 -12.50 12.36
CA GLY A 58 -18.22 -11.92 11.25
C GLY A 58 -17.95 -12.59 9.91
N ALA A 59 -18.33 -11.92 8.83
CA ALA A 59 -18.21 -12.43 7.48
C ALA A 59 -17.82 -11.32 6.49
N ILE A 60 -16.98 -11.68 5.51
CA ILE A 60 -16.61 -10.83 4.38
C ILE A 60 -17.13 -11.46 3.11
N ARG A 61 -17.82 -10.67 2.29
CA ARG A 61 -18.30 -11.08 0.98
C ARG A 61 -17.75 -10.15 -0.10
N VAL A 62 -17.40 -10.73 -1.23
CA VAL A 62 -16.99 -10.02 -2.44
C VAL A 62 -17.95 -10.42 -3.55
N PHE A 63 -18.64 -9.44 -4.13
CA PHE A 63 -19.72 -9.63 -5.09
C PHE A 63 -20.76 -10.69 -4.65
N GLY A 64 -21.13 -10.64 -3.36
CA GLY A 64 -22.12 -11.53 -2.74
C GLY A 64 -21.59 -12.93 -2.38
N ARG A 65 -20.36 -13.30 -2.74
CA ARG A 65 -19.71 -14.58 -2.41
C ARG A 65 -18.76 -14.41 -1.23
N ALA A 66 -18.56 -15.47 -0.44
CA ALA A 66 -17.56 -15.44 0.63
C ALA A 66 -16.17 -15.12 0.06
N ALA A 67 -15.42 -14.27 0.76
CA ALA A 67 -14.04 -13.97 0.38
C ALA A 67 -13.19 -15.25 0.40
N THR A 68 -12.60 -15.59 -0.74
CA THR A 68 -11.80 -16.83 -0.91
C THR A 68 -10.51 -16.50 -1.63
N ARG A 69 -9.43 -17.19 -1.23
CA ARG A 69 -8.12 -17.04 -1.86
C ARG A 69 -8.18 -17.42 -3.34
N GLY A 70 -7.52 -16.60 -4.17
CA GLY A 70 -7.39 -16.86 -5.61
C GLY A 70 -8.65 -16.55 -6.42
N SER A 71 -9.54 -15.71 -5.91
CA SER A 71 -10.70 -15.23 -6.68
C SER A 71 -10.23 -14.50 -7.95
N PRO A 72 -10.68 -14.91 -9.15
CA PRO A 72 -10.33 -14.24 -10.40
C PRO A 72 -10.98 -12.84 -10.53
N GLU A 73 -11.99 -12.56 -9.69
CA GLU A 73 -12.67 -11.27 -9.66
C GLU A 73 -11.85 -10.17 -8.98
N ILE A 74 -10.71 -10.51 -8.34
CA ILE A 74 -9.88 -9.57 -7.56
C ILE A 74 -8.49 -9.49 -8.15
N GLY A 75 -8.11 -8.29 -8.61
CA GLY A 75 -6.73 -7.92 -8.89
C GLY A 75 -6.08 -7.33 -7.65
N TYR A 76 -4.85 -7.69 -7.37
CA TYR A 76 -4.13 -7.21 -6.20
C TYR A 76 -2.72 -6.73 -6.55
N MET A 77 -2.43 -5.52 -6.13
CA MET A 77 -1.10 -4.95 -6.19
C MET A 77 -0.58 -4.81 -4.75
N PRO A 78 0.37 -5.66 -4.34
CA PRO A 78 0.92 -5.62 -2.99
C PRO A 78 1.85 -4.42 -2.80
N GLN A 79 2.01 -4.00 -1.56
CA GLN A 79 3.05 -3.05 -1.17
C GLN A 79 4.44 -3.66 -1.49
N THR A 80 5.08 -3.15 -2.53
CA THR A 80 6.40 -3.63 -2.96
C THR A 80 7.50 -2.72 -2.41
N ARG A 81 8.17 -3.19 -1.35
CA ARG A 81 9.45 -2.63 -0.96
C ARG A 81 10.54 -3.39 -1.74
N SER A 82 11.00 -2.81 -2.85
CA SER A 82 12.26 -3.18 -3.56
C SER A 82 12.49 -4.64 -4.03
N ALA A 83 11.55 -5.57 -3.90
CA ALA A 83 11.79 -6.97 -4.26
C ALA A 83 12.08 -7.21 -5.76
N ALA A 84 11.69 -6.30 -6.65
CA ALA A 84 11.92 -6.41 -8.09
C ALA A 84 13.19 -5.67 -8.58
N ALA A 85 13.88 -4.92 -7.73
CA ALA A 85 14.97 -4.03 -8.13
C ALA A 85 16.23 -4.76 -8.68
N GLY A 86 16.37 -6.05 -8.47
CA GLY A 86 17.50 -6.88 -8.98
C GLY A 86 17.13 -7.87 -10.07
N LEU A 87 15.86 -7.92 -10.49
CA LEU A 87 15.43 -8.93 -11.45
C LEU A 87 15.77 -8.51 -12.89
N LEU A 88 16.57 -9.34 -13.57
CA LEU A 88 16.88 -9.20 -15.01
C LEU A 88 15.71 -9.64 -15.92
N LEU A 89 14.56 -9.96 -15.35
CA LEU A 89 13.36 -10.34 -16.09
C LEU A 89 12.81 -9.13 -16.87
N SER A 90 12.37 -9.36 -18.12
CA SER A 90 11.65 -8.35 -18.88
C SER A 90 10.24 -8.13 -18.30
N GLY A 91 9.64 -6.95 -18.56
CA GLY A 91 8.27 -6.66 -18.19
C GLY A 91 7.29 -7.72 -18.66
N ARG A 92 7.43 -8.21 -19.90
CA ARG A 92 6.59 -9.29 -20.46
C ARG A 92 6.73 -10.60 -19.67
N THR A 93 7.97 -11.00 -19.35
CA THR A 93 8.21 -12.22 -18.56
C THR A 93 7.62 -12.10 -17.15
N PHE A 94 7.72 -10.92 -16.54
CA PHE A 94 7.12 -10.63 -15.26
C PHE A 94 5.58 -10.80 -15.29
N LEU A 95 4.92 -10.26 -16.30
CA LEU A 95 3.47 -10.41 -16.48
C LEU A 95 3.07 -11.84 -16.82
N ALA A 96 3.87 -12.54 -17.61
CA ALA A 96 3.62 -13.95 -17.96
C ALA A 96 3.62 -14.87 -16.73
N ALA A 97 4.45 -14.57 -15.72
CA ALA A 97 4.44 -15.31 -14.46
C ALA A 97 3.10 -15.16 -13.70
N ALA A 98 2.43 -14.02 -13.81
CA ALA A 98 1.11 -13.82 -13.19
C ALA A 98 0.00 -14.60 -13.90
N VAL A 99 0.01 -14.65 -15.24
CA VAL A 99 -0.98 -15.39 -16.03
C VAL A 99 -0.92 -16.89 -15.76
N ASN A 100 0.26 -17.44 -15.53
CA ASN A 100 0.52 -18.87 -15.35
C ASN A 100 0.73 -19.29 -13.90
N GLY A 101 0.54 -18.42 -12.93
CA GLY A 101 0.89 -18.65 -11.52
C GLY A 101 0.25 -19.90 -10.86
N HIS A 102 -0.75 -20.51 -11.49
CA HIS A 102 -1.41 -21.75 -11.03
C HIS A 102 -0.92 -23.00 -11.75
N ARG A 103 -0.03 -22.89 -12.77
CA ARG A 103 0.47 -24.03 -13.56
C ARG A 103 1.93 -24.32 -13.20
N LEU A 104 2.21 -25.59 -12.90
CA LEU A 104 3.57 -26.10 -12.79
C LEU A 104 4.15 -26.29 -14.21
N GLY A 105 5.30 -25.69 -14.51
CA GLY A 105 6.01 -25.82 -15.78
C GLY A 105 6.67 -24.54 -16.26
N LEU A 106 7.31 -24.58 -17.44
CA LEU A 106 7.89 -23.38 -18.07
C LEU A 106 6.76 -22.41 -18.43
N PRO A 107 6.85 -21.12 -18.02
CA PRO A 107 5.81 -20.13 -18.27
C PRO A 107 5.88 -19.59 -19.71
N LEU A 108 5.69 -20.49 -20.70
CA LEU A 108 5.56 -20.08 -22.09
C LEU A 108 4.09 -19.72 -22.36
N PRO A 109 3.75 -18.43 -22.46
CA PRO A 109 2.36 -18.03 -22.69
C PRO A 109 1.91 -18.43 -24.08
N GLY A 110 0.74 -19.07 -24.17
CA GLY A 110 0.05 -19.33 -25.43
C GLY A 110 -0.43 -18.03 -26.09
N LYS A 111 -0.98 -18.14 -27.32
CA LYS A 111 -1.44 -16.98 -28.08
C LYS A 111 -2.46 -16.11 -27.31
N ALA A 112 -3.44 -16.74 -26.65
CA ALA A 112 -4.46 -16.03 -25.84
C ALA A 112 -3.81 -15.27 -24.64
N GLN A 113 -2.89 -15.90 -23.95
CA GLN A 113 -2.20 -15.30 -22.81
C GLN A 113 -1.29 -14.15 -23.22
N ARG A 114 -0.64 -14.22 -24.39
CA ARG A 114 0.13 -13.09 -24.95
C ARG A 114 -0.77 -11.91 -25.24
N ALA A 115 -1.93 -12.14 -25.88
CA ALA A 115 -2.90 -11.09 -26.13
C ALA A 115 -3.43 -10.44 -24.84
N GLU A 116 -3.64 -11.21 -23.79
CA GLU A 116 -4.04 -10.71 -22.47
C GLU A 116 -2.96 -9.82 -21.83
N ILE A 117 -1.68 -10.24 -21.93
CA ILE A 117 -0.55 -9.43 -21.47
C ILE A 117 -0.45 -8.12 -22.26
N ASP A 118 -0.56 -8.19 -23.59
CA ASP A 118 -0.50 -7.00 -24.45
C ASP A 118 -1.66 -6.04 -24.14
N GLN A 119 -2.85 -6.56 -23.88
CA GLN A 119 -3.99 -5.76 -23.47
C GLN A 119 -3.77 -5.11 -22.11
N ALA A 120 -3.21 -5.84 -21.13
CA ALA A 120 -2.91 -5.29 -19.80
C ALA A 120 -1.87 -4.17 -19.88
N LEU A 121 -0.82 -4.34 -20.70
CA LEU A 121 0.20 -3.32 -20.95
C LEU A 121 -0.41 -2.07 -21.60
N ALA A 122 -1.23 -2.24 -22.63
CA ALA A 122 -1.89 -1.14 -23.33
C ALA A 122 -2.81 -0.32 -22.41
N ARG A 123 -3.55 -0.99 -21.51
CA ARG A 123 -4.43 -0.32 -20.54
C ARG A 123 -3.71 0.65 -19.61
N VAL A 124 -2.43 0.40 -19.32
CA VAL A 124 -1.63 1.25 -18.45
C VAL A 124 -0.58 2.09 -19.18
N GLY A 125 -0.57 2.04 -20.53
CA GLY A 125 0.40 2.75 -21.37
C GLY A 125 1.83 2.28 -21.12
N ALA A 126 2.03 0.96 -21.02
CA ALA A 126 3.31 0.34 -20.70
C ALA A 126 3.83 -0.60 -21.81
N GLU A 127 3.33 -0.50 -23.04
CA GLU A 127 3.73 -1.36 -24.17
C GLU A 127 5.25 -1.28 -24.41
N GLY A 128 5.82 -0.06 -24.35
CA GLY A 128 7.26 0.18 -24.52
C GLY A 128 8.14 -0.41 -23.40
N LEU A 129 7.54 -0.88 -22.30
CA LEU A 129 8.24 -1.47 -21.18
C LEU A 129 8.29 -3.01 -21.25
N ALA A 130 7.57 -3.62 -22.19
CA ALA A 130 7.39 -5.06 -22.29
C ALA A 130 8.72 -5.83 -22.33
N GLU A 131 9.67 -5.36 -23.13
CA GLU A 131 10.95 -6.05 -23.34
C GLU A 131 12.09 -5.48 -22.47
N ARG A 132 11.85 -4.42 -21.70
CA ARG A 132 12.86 -3.80 -20.83
C ARG A 132 13.03 -4.61 -19.54
N PRO A 133 14.27 -4.80 -19.06
CA PRO A 133 14.53 -5.42 -17.75
C PRO A 133 13.94 -4.59 -16.61
N LEU A 134 13.30 -5.24 -15.65
CA LEU A 134 12.71 -4.57 -14.46
C LEU A 134 13.73 -3.72 -13.68
N ALA A 135 14.98 -4.16 -13.63
CA ALA A 135 16.07 -3.44 -12.97
C ALA A 135 16.36 -2.06 -13.59
N GLN A 136 16.02 -1.85 -14.87
CA GLN A 136 16.26 -0.60 -15.61
C GLN A 136 15.06 0.35 -15.60
N LEU A 137 13.96 -0.03 -14.96
CA LEU A 137 12.74 0.77 -14.92
C LEU A 137 12.80 1.78 -13.77
N SER A 138 12.31 2.98 -14.04
CA SER A 138 12.02 3.98 -13.01
C SER A 138 10.92 3.49 -12.04
N GLY A 139 10.77 4.17 -10.91
CA GLY A 139 9.71 3.84 -9.94
C GLY A 139 8.31 3.88 -10.57
N GLY A 140 8.00 4.93 -11.34
CA GLY A 140 6.71 5.07 -12.02
C GLY A 140 6.48 4.03 -13.12
N GLU A 141 7.50 3.72 -13.94
CA GLU A 141 7.41 2.66 -14.96
C GLU A 141 7.16 1.28 -14.31
N ARG A 142 7.84 0.99 -13.20
CA ARG A 142 7.63 -0.24 -12.43
C ARG A 142 6.21 -0.31 -11.87
N GLN A 143 5.69 0.82 -11.38
CA GLN A 143 4.34 0.90 -10.84
C GLN A 143 3.29 0.62 -11.93
N ARG A 144 3.50 1.10 -13.16
CA ARG A 144 2.63 0.78 -14.32
C ARG A 144 2.63 -0.73 -14.61
N LEU A 145 3.79 -1.41 -14.56
CA LEU A 145 3.84 -2.87 -14.76
C LEU A 145 3.16 -3.65 -13.64
N LEU A 146 3.30 -3.22 -12.38
CA LEU A 146 2.58 -3.83 -11.26
C LEU A 146 1.06 -3.64 -11.40
N LEU A 147 0.63 -2.48 -11.87
CA LEU A 147 -0.78 -2.23 -12.16
C LEU A 147 -1.27 -3.08 -13.33
N ALA A 148 -0.47 -3.22 -14.42
CA ALA A 148 -0.78 -4.15 -15.51
C ALA A 148 -0.94 -5.59 -15.00
N GLN A 149 -0.04 -6.04 -14.13
CA GLN A 149 -0.13 -7.35 -13.49
C GLN A 149 -1.44 -7.55 -12.73
N ALA A 150 -1.86 -6.55 -11.95
CA ALA A 150 -3.10 -6.61 -11.19
C ALA A 150 -4.36 -6.59 -12.07
N LEU A 151 -4.25 -6.13 -13.34
CA LEU A 151 -5.35 -6.12 -14.32
C LEU A 151 -5.46 -7.40 -15.16
N ILE A 152 -4.49 -8.32 -15.06
CA ILE A 152 -4.57 -9.64 -15.69
C ILE A 152 -5.77 -10.39 -15.11
N GLY A 153 -6.50 -11.12 -15.94
CA GLY A 153 -7.74 -11.80 -15.55
C GLY A 153 -8.98 -10.90 -15.58
N GLN A 154 -8.83 -9.63 -15.95
CA GLN A 154 -9.92 -8.65 -16.04
C GLN A 154 -10.75 -8.57 -14.74
N PRO A 155 -10.13 -8.26 -13.61
CA PRO A 155 -10.80 -8.23 -12.31
C PRO A 155 -11.91 -7.18 -12.28
N ARG A 156 -12.93 -7.42 -11.45
CA ARG A 156 -14.00 -6.47 -11.14
C ARG A 156 -13.70 -5.61 -9.92
N LEU A 157 -12.76 -6.07 -9.07
CA LEU A 157 -12.27 -5.38 -7.88
C LEU A 157 -10.75 -5.29 -7.95
N LEU A 158 -10.22 -4.08 -7.81
CA LEU A 158 -8.79 -3.81 -7.78
C LEU A 158 -8.39 -3.34 -6.38
N LEU A 159 -7.51 -4.09 -5.73
CA LEU A 159 -6.95 -3.76 -4.43
C LEU A 159 -5.50 -3.28 -4.61
N LEU A 160 -5.23 -2.04 -4.25
CA LEU A 160 -3.91 -1.41 -4.37
C LEU A 160 -3.37 -1.08 -2.97
N ASP A 161 -2.29 -1.74 -2.57
CA ASP A 161 -1.70 -1.58 -1.25
C ASP A 161 -0.50 -0.62 -1.29
N GLU A 162 -0.72 0.61 -0.87
CA GLU A 162 0.23 1.73 -0.86
C GLU A 162 0.97 1.95 -2.20
N PRO A 163 0.26 2.10 -3.33
CA PRO A 163 0.88 2.19 -4.64
C PRO A 163 1.64 3.50 -4.89
N LEU A 164 1.55 4.50 -4.02
CA LEU A 164 2.23 5.78 -4.16
C LEU A 164 3.56 5.86 -3.39
N ILE A 165 3.91 4.80 -2.65
CA ILE A 165 5.11 4.82 -1.82
C ILE A 165 6.38 5.04 -2.66
N SER A 166 7.26 5.92 -2.19
CA SER A 166 8.52 6.27 -2.86
C SER A 166 8.39 6.95 -4.24
N LEU A 167 7.20 7.45 -4.59
CA LEU A 167 6.99 8.27 -5.78
C LEU A 167 6.99 9.75 -5.40
N ASP A 168 7.56 10.58 -6.26
CA ASP A 168 7.43 12.04 -6.16
C ASP A 168 5.99 12.49 -6.47
N PRO A 169 5.60 13.71 -6.10
CA PRO A 169 4.22 14.20 -6.24
C PRO A 169 3.67 14.15 -7.68
N ARG A 170 4.52 14.34 -8.69
CA ARG A 170 4.12 14.29 -10.10
C ARG A 170 3.73 12.86 -10.48
N HIS A 171 4.59 11.88 -10.18
CA HIS A 171 4.31 10.47 -10.47
C HIS A 171 3.14 9.94 -9.64
N GLN A 172 2.96 10.42 -8.39
CA GLN A 172 1.77 10.11 -7.59
C GLN A 172 0.49 10.53 -8.32
N ALA A 173 0.43 11.77 -8.81
CA ALA A 173 -0.72 12.30 -9.54
C ALA A 173 -0.99 11.49 -10.84
N GLU A 174 0.05 11.10 -11.57
CA GLU A 174 -0.06 10.27 -12.77
C GLU A 174 -0.67 8.89 -12.47
N VAL A 175 -0.21 8.22 -11.39
CA VAL A 175 -0.74 6.91 -10.97
C VAL A 175 -2.21 7.03 -10.55
N VAL A 176 -2.56 8.04 -9.75
CA VAL A 176 -3.95 8.25 -9.33
C VAL A 176 -4.86 8.52 -10.53
N ALA A 177 -4.44 9.40 -11.45
CA ALA A 177 -5.20 9.70 -12.67
C ALA A 177 -5.39 8.45 -13.54
N LEU A 178 -4.36 7.61 -13.68
CA LEU A 178 -4.43 6.35 -14.40
C LEU A 178 -5.43 5.39 -13.76
N VAL A 179 -5.36 5.19 -12.44
CA VAL A 179 -6.29 4.30 -11.72
C VAL A 179 -7.73 4.81 -11.80
N ALA A 180 -7.95 6.13 -11.67
CA ALA A 180 -9.27 6.73 -11.84
C ALA A 180 -9.81 6.57 -13.26
N SER A 181 -8.95 6.66 -14.27
CA SER A 181 -9.33 6.39 -15.67
C SER A 181 -9.74 4.92 -15.85
N LEU A 182 -8.95 3.98 -15.32
CA LEU A 182 -9.26 2.55 -15.38
C LEU A 182 -10.58 2.21 -14.67
N GLN A 183 -10.82 2.78 -13.48
CA GLN A 183 -12.08 2.60 -12.76
C GLN A 183 -13.28 3.00 -13.62
N ARG A 184 -13.23 4.20 -14.23
CA ARG A 184 -14.33 4.69 -15.09
C ARG A 184 -14.49 3.91 -16.38
N THR A 185 -13.39 3.61 -17.08
CA THR A 185 -13.45 2.97 -18.41
C THR A 185 -13.79 1.49 -18.37
N LEU A 186 -13.35 0.80 -17.31
CA LEU A 186 -13.60 -0.63 -17.14
C LEU A 186 -14.78 -0.93 -16.19
N GLY A 187 -15.33 0.08 -15.51
CA GLY A 187 -16.40 -0.09 -14.52
C GLY A 187 -15.99 -0.93 -13.31
N ILE A 188 -14.69 -0.96 -12.98
CA ILE A 188 -14.16 -1.74 -11.87
C ILE A 188 -14.27 -0.98 -10.56
N THR A 189 -14.38 -1.71 -9.45
CA THR A 189 -14.28 -1.14 -8.10
C THR A 189 -12.81 -1.04 -7.70
N VAL A 190 -12.41 0.04 -7.04
CA VAL A 190 -11.03 0.25 -6.59
C VAL A 190 -11.00 0.51 -5.08
N LEU A 191 -10.17 -0.25 -4.35
CA LEU A 191 -9.74 0.06 -2.99
C LEU A 191 -8.26 0.44 -3.05
N PHE A 192 -7.97 1.70 -2.76
CA PHE A 192 -6.65 2.29 -2.87
C PHE A 192 -6.11 2.64 -1.48
N SER A 193 -5.22 1.82 -0.93
CA SER A 193 -4.67 2.14 0.39
C SER A 193 -3.54 3.16 0.29
N THR A 194 -3.55 4.12 1.21
CA THR A 194 -2.50 5.13 1.36
C THR A 194 -2.55 5.71 2.77
N HIS A 195 -1.48 6.36 3.19
CA HIS A 195 -1.45 7.18 4.39
C HIS A 195 -1.70 8.67 4.10
N GLU A 196 -1.64 9.07 2.83
CA GLU A 196 -1.88 10.45 2.38
C GLU A 196 -3.19 10.56 1.61
N LEU A 197 -4.06 11.50 2.01
CA LEU A 197 -5.34 11.75 1.33
C LEU A 197 -5.18 12.67 0.11
N ASN A 198 -4.32 13.68 0.22
CA ASN A 198 -4.27 14.78 -0.75
C ASN A 198 -4.09 14.33 -2.22
N PRO A 199 -3.26 13.34 -2.55
CA PRO A 199 -3.15 12.84 -3.91
C PRO A 199 -4.44 12.26 -4.47
N LEU A 200 -5.34 11.78 -3.59
CA LEU A 200 -6.60 11.12 -3.97
C LEU A 200 -7.78 12.09 -4.10
N LEU A 201 -7.65 13.34 -3.60
CA LEU A 201 -8.71 14.34 -3.69
C LEU A 201 -9.11 14.57 -5.14
N GLY A 202 -10.40 14.48 -5.44
CA GLY A 202 -10.92 14.58 -6.81
C GLY A 202 -10.94 13.28 -7.63
N ALA A 203 -10.34 12.19 -7.11
CA ALA A 203 -10.40 10.87 -7.74
C ALA A 203 -11.30 9.89 -6.98
N VAL A 204 -11.38 10.00 -5.65
CA VAL A 204 -12.16 9.09 -4.81
C VAL A 204 -13.63 9.49 -4.69
N ASP A 205 -14.51 8.50 -4.74
CA ASP A 205 -15.94 8.69 -4.44
C ASP A 205 -16.16 8.71 -2.92
N ARG A 206 -15.50 7.83 -2.19
CA ARG A 206 -15.57 7.73 -0.73
C ARG A 206 -14.21 7.40 -0.13
N VAL A 207 -14.09 7.63 1.16
CA VAL A 207 -12.93 7.25 1.97
C VAL A 207 -13.36 6.28 3.08
N LEU A 208 -12.55 5.26 3.28
CA LEU A 208 -12.60 4.34 4.40
C LEU A 208 -11.41 4.65 5.31
N TYR A 209 -11.68 5.31 6.43
CA TYR A 209 -10.64 5.66 7.39
C TYR A 209 -10.58 4.62 8.51
N LEU A 210 -9.39 4.04 8.73
CA LEU A 210 -9.12 3.06 9.77
C LEU A 210 -8.28 3.67 10.88
N GLY A 211 -8.65 3.43 12.13
CA GLY A 211 -7.90 3.90 13.28
C GLY A 211 -8.37 3.23 14.56
N ASN A 212 -7.47 2.90 15.45
CA ASN A 212 -7.73 2.34 16.78
C ASN A 212 -8.73 1.16 16.78
N GLY A 213 -8.60 0.28 15.81
CA GLY A 213 -9.49 -0.89 15.64
C GLY A 213 -10.87 -0.59 15.05
N GLN A 214 -11.18 0.67 14.78
CA GLN A 214 -12.45 1.15 14.24
C GLN A 214 -12.32 1.56 12.77
N ALA A 215 -13.46 1.80 12.13
CA ALA A 215 -13.55 2.28 10.75
C ALA A 215 -14.65 3.35 10.60
N ALA A 216 -14.43 4.29 9.67
CA ALA A 216 -15.44 5.20 9.18
C ALA A 216 -15.43 5.23 7.66
N LEU A 217 -16.58 5.03 7.02
CA LEU A 217 -16.75 5.02 5.57
C LEU A 217 -17.76 6.10 5.17
N GLY A 218 -17.41 6.97 4.23
CA GLY A 218 -18.27 8.04 3.73
C GLY A 218 -17.56 8.93 2.72
N THR A 219 -18.18 10.04 2.34
CA THR A 219 -17.49 11.04 1.51
C THR A 219 -16.33 11.67 2.26
N VAL A 220 -15.41 12.31 1.55
CA VAL A 220 -14.27 13.02 2.17
C VAL A 220 -14.76 14.04 3.20
N GLU A 221 -15.84 14.75 2.89
CA GLU A 221 -16.42 15.78 3.75
C GLU A 221 -17.01 15.20 5.05
N ALA A 222 -17.60 14.00 4.97
CA ALA A 222 -18.26 13.37 6.12
C ALA A 222 -17.24 12.67 7.04
N VAL A 223 -16.18 12.09 6.51
CA VAL A 223 -15.21 11.29 7.27
C VAL A 223 -14.05 12.12 7.76
N ILE A 224 -13.51 13.02 6.92
CA ILE A 224 -12.32 13.81 7.26
C ILE A 224 -12.76 15.07 8.00
N THR A 225 -13.13 14.87 9.25
CA THR A 225 -13.54 15.91 10.22
C THR A 225 -12.86 15.68 11.56
N GLY A 226 -12.65 16.77 12.32
CA GLY A 226 -12.04 16.70 13.66
C GLY A 226 -12.71 15.64 14.55
N PRO A 227 -14.06 15.68 14.74
CA PRO A 227 -14.74 14.73 15.61
C PRO A 227 -14.60 13.25 15.19
N VAL A 228 -14.69 12.96 13.88
CA VAL A 228 -14.56 11.58 13.38
C VAL A 228 -13.13 11.08 13.56
N LEU A 229 -12.14 11.89 13.16
CA LEU A 229 -10.73 11.49 13.27
C LEU A 229 -10.29 11.42 14.73
N SER A 230 -10.71 12.34 15.60
CA SER A 230 -10.39 12.27 17.04
C SER A 230 -10.85 10.95 17.67
N ARG A 231 -12.06 10.51 17.33
CA ARG A 231 -12.55 9.17 17.76
C ARG A 231 -11.67 8.03 17.25
N LEU A 232 -11.27 8.06 15.97
CA LEU A 232 -10.47 7.02 15.33
C LEU A 232 -9.00 7.01 15.81
N TYR A 233 -8.48 8.16 16.20
CA TYR A 233 -7.12 8.27 16.74
C TYR A 233 -7.07 8.06 18.26
N GLY A 234 -8.18 8.30 18.96
CA GLY A 234 -8.20 8.33 20.42
C GLY A 234 -7.50 9.56 21.01
N ALA A 235 -7.34 10.62 20.23
CA ALA A 235 -6.70 11.90 20.61
C ALA A 235 -7.39 13.03 19.87
N GLU A 236 -7.24 14.25 20.37
CA GLU A 236 -7.80 15.44 19.71
C GLU A 236 -7.12 15.69 18.37
N ILE A 237 -7.91 15.76 17.31
CA ILE A 237 -7.46 15.98 15.94
C ILE A 237 -8.15 17.20 15.36
N GLU A 238 -7.37 18.10 14.82
CA GLU A 238 -7.83 19.24 14.03
C GLU A 238 -7.68 18.96 12.53
N VAL A 239 -8.67 19.40 11.75
CA VAL A 239 -8.67 19.29 10.30
C VAL A 239 -8.76 20.68 9.69
N VAL A 240 -7.71 21.06 8.98
CA VAL A 240 -7.62 22.36 8.28
C VAL A 240 -7.69 22.13 6.78
N ARG A 241 -8.52 22.92 6.10
CA ARG A 241 -8.67 22.92 4.64
C ARG A 241 -8.09 24.21 4.09
N LEU A 242 -7.05 24.13 3.29
CA LEU A 242 -6.36 25.29 2.73
C LEU A 242 -5.93 25.00 1.29
N GLY A 243 -6.29 25.89 0.36
CA GLY A 243 -5.87 25.80 -1.04
C GLY A 243 -6.23 24.47 -1.72
N GLY A 244 -7.41 23.89 -1.40
CA GLY A 244 -7.86 22.61 -1.92
C GLY A 244 -7.14 21.38 -1.32
N ARG A 245 -6.30 21.58 -0.31
CA ARG A 245 -5.64 20.53 0.47
C ARG A 245 -6.26 20.37 1.84
N ILE A 246 -6.11 19.17 2.39
CA ILE A 246 -6.57 18.83 3.74
C ILE A 246 -5.36 18.49 4.59
N PHE A 247 -5.24 19.13 5.73
CA PHE A 247 -4.20 18.90 6.73
C PHE A 247 -4.86 18.35 7.99
N VAL A 248 -4.29 17.26 8.50
CA VAL A 248 -4.72 16.61 9.73
C VAL A 248 -3.62 16.83 10.76
N MET A 249 -3.95 17.53 11.85
CA MET A 249 -3.01 17.90 12.91
C MET A 249 -3.49 17.33 14.24
N SER A 250 -2.57 16.84 15.08
CA SER A 250 -2.94 16.48 16.44
C SER A 250 -2.92 17.74 17.33
N GLY A 251 -4.00 17.98 18.04
CA GLY A 251 -4.10 19.07 19.00
C GLY A 251 -3.18 18.80 20.19
N GLY A 252 -1.99 19.40 20.21
CA GLY A 252 -1.21 19.53 21.42
C GLY A 252 0.10 18.76 21.57
N HIS A 253 0.53 17.91 20.62
CA HIS A 253 1.92 17.35 20.63
C HIS A 253 2.35 17.07 19.19
N ASP A 254 3.48 17.65 18.79
CA ASP A 254 4.16 17.37 17.53
C ASP A 254 4.42 15.87 17.40
N MET A 255 3.69 15.21 16.49
CA MET A 255 3.94 13.78 16.19
C MET A 255 5.28 13.53 15.51
N GLU A 256 6.03 14.55 15.13
CA GLU A 256 7.39 14.44 14.60
C GLU A 256 8.44 14.15 15.68
N SER A 257 8.14 14.42 16.97
CA SER A 257 9.11 14.20 18.08
C SER A 257 9.24 12.74 18.52
N ALA A 258 8.32 11.88 18.17
CA ALA A 258 8.33 10.48 18.63
C ALA A 258 9.20 9.54 17.77
N ALA A 259 9.72 9.99 16.63
CA ALA A 259 10.55 9.16 15.73
C ALA A 259 12.06 9.18 16.07
N HIS A 260 12.52 10.02 17.01
CA HIS A 260 13.96 10.21 17.31
C HIS A 260 14.39 9.92 18.76
N GLN A 261 13.57 9.24 19.58
CA GLN A 261 13.94 8.94 20.99
C GLN A 261 14.40 7.50 21.25
N HIS A 262 14.86 6.76 20.27
CA HIS A 262 15.53 5.48 20.48
C HIS A 262 16.93 5.47 19.87
N GLU A 263 17.80 6.39 20.33
CA GLU A 263 19.26 6.20 20.32
C GLU A 263 19.87 7.37 21.10
N ASN A 264 20.19 7.16 22.36
CA ASN A 264 21.30 7.71 23.09
C ASN A 264 21.10 7.49 24.60
N GLY A 265 21.38 6.28 25.01
CA GLY A 265 21.51 5.89 26.42
C GLY A 265 22.85 5.19 26.62
N HIS A 266 23.95 5.90 26.47
CA HIS A 266 25.20 5.48 27.08
C HIS A 266 25.61 6.49 28.13
N GLY A 267 25.55 6.01 29.38
CA GLY A 267 25.92 6.74 30.57
C GLY A 267 27.38 7.14 30.55
N HIS A 268 27.62 8.36 30.98
CA HIS A 268 28.92 8.83 31.42
C HIS A 268 29.08 8.46 32.88
N GLY A 269 29.99 7.53 33.14
CA GLY A 269 30.56 7.26 34.45
C GLY A 269 31.96 7.88 34.54
N GLU A 270 32.08 8.77 35.47
CA GLU A 270 33.20 9.17 36.31
C GLU A 270 34.64 9.22 35.79
N ALA A 271 35.18 10.41 35.92
CA ALA A 271 36.59 10.77 35.81
C ALA A 271 37.42 10.27 36.96
N HIS A 272 38.60 9.71 36.70
CA HIS A 272 39.74 9.70 37.60
C HIS A 272 41.02 10.08 36.82
N PRO A 273 41.86 11.00 37.38
CA PRO A 273 43.11 11.42 36.76
C PRO A 273 44.28 10.57 37.30
N HIS A 274 45.06 9.98 36.41
CA HIS A 274 46.43 9.57 36.70
C HIS A 274 47.36 9.95 35.56
N SER A 275 48.20 10.91 35.89
CA SER A 275 49.45 11.22 35.23
C SER A 275 50.42 10.04 35.31
N HIS A 276 51.13 9.72 34.24
CA HIS A 276 52.56 9.36 34.24
C HIS A 276 53.14 9.42 32.83
N ASP A 277 54.19 10.20 32.76
CA ASP A 277 55.25 10.28 31.80
C ASP A 277 55.84 8.92 31.43
N HIS A 278 56.19 8.72 30.14
CA HIS A 278 57.48 8.19 29.69
C HIS A 278 57.54 7.99 28.16
N ALA A 279 58.45 8.77 27.59
CA ALA A 279 59.50 8.44 26.63
C ALA A 279 59.18 7.51 25.44
N LEU A 280 59.42 8.09 24.26
CA LEU A 280 59.68 7.41 22.98
C LEU A 280 61.00 6.59 23.06
N PRO A 281 61.15 5.58 22.23
CA PRO A 281 62.35 5.55 21.37
C PRO A 281 62.03 5.35 19.86
N GLU A 282 62.99 5.87 19.11
CA GLU A 282 63.09 5.92 17.65
C GLU A 282 63.40 4.56 16.96
N PRO A 283 63.47 4.55 15.63
CA PRO A 283 63.28 3.35 14.80
C PRO A 283 64.59 2.63 14.45
N GLU A 284 64.57 1.33 14.31
CA GLU A 284 65.62 0.55 13.63
C GLU A 284 65.21 0.13 12.22
N ARG A 285 66.13 0.43 11.31
CA ARG A 285 66.24 -0.07 9.96
C ARG A 285 66.81 -1.45 9.98
N GLY A 286 66.54 -2.25 8.99
CA GLY A 286 67.29 -3.43 8.66
C GLY A 286 66.53 -4.39 7.72
N ASP A 287 66.83 -4.27 6.46
CA ASP A 287 67.28 -5.23 5.45
C ASP A 287 66.85 -6.70 5.59
N ALA A 288 66.13 -7.16 4.60
CA ALA A 288 66.42 -8.22 3.64
C ALA A 288 65.21 -8.52 2.76
#